data_e2631547588159728c3823803c72d06e
#
_entry.id   e2631547588159728c3823803c72d06e
#
_cell.length_a   1.000
_cell.length_b   1.000
_cell.length_c   1.000
_cell.angle_alpha   90.00
_cell.angle_beta   90.00
_cell.angle_gamma   90.00
#
_symmetry.space_group_name_H-M   'P 1'
#
loop_
_entity.id
_entity.type
_entity.pdbx_description
1 polymer ?
#
loop_
_entity_poly.entity_id
_entity_poly.type
_entity_poly.pdbx_seq_one_letter_code
_entity_poly.pdbx_strand_id
1 'polypeptide(L)'
;KEAGWDGYIISDWVPVSGGNGSWGWKDYTTPERAERLIELGMNQMGGFNGIDEMVEGWELLVEDHGEEEALELMRTCAYKNVIASMRLGLFDNPYCSTEKVMETNCTAESLAYGIETQKKAMVLLKNDGTIKDNTASEEKLTVYVPAVFTAGATNSWSGKYTPASAKPGMSLAALEKYYNVITDTIGAPTGTAPDGTAELQLSDITAPSAEELAKVDLVIVPMTGPYTASTV
;
A
#
# COMPACT_ATOMS: atom_id res chain seq x y z
N LYS A 1 23.31 10.30 7.80
CA LYS A 1 24.50 11.18 7.84
C LYS A 1 25.58 10.66 6.89
N GLU A 2 25.98 9.40 6.99
CA GLU A 2 27.02 8.80 6.13
C GLU A 2 26.67 8.81 4.63
N ALA A 3 25.38 8.65 4.31
CA ALA A 3 24.88 8.72 2.93
C ALA A 3 24.70 10.15 2.39
N GLY A 4 25.11 11.19 3.13
CA GLY A 4 24.96 12.58 2.73
C GLY A 4 23.55 13.15 2.82
N TRP A 5 22.61 12.43 3.44
CA TRP A 5 21.26 12.95 3.65
C TRP A 5 21.24 14.04 4.73
N ASP A 6 20.78 15.22 4.37
CA ASP A 6 20.65 16.39 5.28
C ASP A 6 19.20 16.76 5.58
N GLY A 7 18.26 16.03 5.02
CA GLY A 7 16.83 16.24 5.21
C GLY A 7 16.31 15.80 6.57
N TYR A 8 15.03 15.84 6.68
CA TYR A 8 14.25 15.46 7.84
C TYR A 8 13.93 13.95 7.79
N ILE A 9 14.01 13.30 8.94
CA ILE A 9 13.78 11.85 9.08
C ILE A 9 12.67 11.64 10.12
N ILE A 10 11.63 10.92 9.72
CA ILE A 10 10.54 10.45 10.59
C ILE A 10 10.67 8.94 10.78
N SER A 11 10.43 8.46 12.00
CA SER A 11 10.37 7.02 12.25
C SER A 11 9.09 6.41 11.66
N ASP A 12 9.09 5.10 11.44
CA ASP A 12 7.84 4.37 11.32
C ASP A 12 7.02 4.45 12.62
N TRP A 13 5.79 3.98 12.61
CA TRP A 13 4.83 4.19 13.70
C TRP A 13 5.05 3.29 14.92
N VAL A 14 5.77 2.20 14.76
CA VAL A 14 5.95 1.20 15.81
C VAL A 14 7.25 1.32 16.63
N PRO A 15 8.37 1.85 16.10
CA PRO A 15 9.66 1.80 16.82
C PRO A 15 9.63 2.36 18.24
N VAL A 16 8.88 3.42 18.48
CA VAL A 16 8.78 4.03 19.83
C VAL A 16 7.79 3.30 20.70
N SER A 17 6.55 3.09 20.21
CA SER A 17 5.47 2.50 21.02
C SER A 17 5.70 1.06 21.44
N GLY A 18 6.64 0.40 20.81
CA GLY A 18 6.91 -1.02 21.05
C GLY A 18 5.81 -1.93 20.50
N GLY A 19 5.95 -3.01 20.10
CA GLY A 19 5.05 -3.97 19.49
C GLY A 19 5.89 -4.89 18.61
N ASN A 20 5.24 -5.68 17.79
CA ASN A 20 5.92 -6.65 16.93
C ASN A 20 6.91 -6.04 15.93
N GLY A 21 6.88 -4.73 15.74
CA GLY A 21 7.75 -3.99 14.80
C GLY A 21 8.91 -3.24 15.45
N SER A 22 9.25 -3.51 16.72
CA SER A 22 10.37 -2.83 17.39
C SER A 22 11.77 -3.31 16.94
N TRP A 23 11.84 -4.18 15.95
CA TRP A 23 13.05 -4.62 15.22
C TRP A 23 14.31 -4.79 16.09
N GLY A 24 14.21 -5.61 17.13
CA GLY A 24 15.32 -5.88 18.05
C GLY A 24 15.36 -4.96 19.28
N TRP A 25 14.49 -3.97 19.38
CA TRP A 25 14.39 -3.06 20.52
C TRP A 25 13.28 -3.41 21.50
N LYS A 26 12.75 -4.62 21.42
CA LYS A 26 11.64 -5.09 22.26
C LYS A 26 11.96 -5.09 23.77
N ASP A 27 13.22 -5.20 24.13
CA ASP A 27 13.68 -5.25 25.52
C ASP A 27 13.87 -3.86 26.13
N TYR A 28 13.80 -2.80 25.33
CA TYR A 28 13.84 -1.41 25.77
C TYR A 28 12.45 -0.90 26.13
N THR A 29 12.38 -0.05 27.14
CA THR A 29 11.17 0.72 27.47
C THR A 29 10.86 1.75 26.39
N THR A 30 9.66 2.33 26.41
CA THR A 30 9.29 3.38 25.46
C THR A 30 10.18 4.63 25.57
N PRO A 31 10.49 5.14 26.79
CA PRO A 31 11.47 6.22 26.98
C PRO A 31 12.86 5.93 26.41
N GLU A 32 13.41 4.77 26.69
CA GLU A 32 14.72 4.35 26.16
C GLU A 32 14.73 4.27 24.62
N ARG A 33 13.63 3.86 24.00
CA ARG A 33 13.51 3.89 22.53
C ARG A 33 13.47 5.31 21.98
N ALA A 34 12.75 6.20 22.65
CA ALA A 34 12.67 7.61 22.26
C ALA A 34 14.05 8.28 22.34
N GLU A 35 14.77 8.09 23.43
CA GLU A 35 16.14 8.55 23.60
C GLU A 35 17.04 8.08 22.45
N ARG A 36 17.11 6.75 22.21
CA ARG A 36 17.95 6.17 21.16
C ARG A 36 17.61 6.67 19.77
N LEU A 37 16.35 6.90 19.47
CA LEU A 37 15.96 7.47 18.17
C LEU A 37 16.47 8.91 18.00
N ILE A 38 16.46 9.72 19.06
CA ILE A 38 17.01 11.08 19.05
C ILE A 38 18.53 11.03 18.83
N GLU A 39 19.26 10.16 19.55
CA GLU A 39 20.70 9.96 19.39
C GLU A 39 21.07 9.57 17.96
N LEU A 40 20.29 8.69 17.33
CA LEU A 40 20.46 8.27 15.94
C LEU A 40 20.12 9.34 14.91
N GLY A 41 19.57 10.48 15.37
CA GLY A 41 19.24 11.63 14.55
C GLY A 41 17.87 11.55 13.90
N MET A 42 16.95 10.76 14.47
CA MET A 42 15.53 10.80 14.11
C MET A 42 14.95 12.15 14.54
N ASN A 43 14.23 12.79 13.63
CA ASN A 43 13.74 14.16 13.89
C ASN A 43 12.29 14.17 14.37
N GLN A 44 11.51 13.14 14.02
CA GLN A 44 10.13 12.99 14.46
C GLN A 44 9.80 11.52 14.71
N MET A 45 9.04 11.28 15.77
CA MET A 45 8.51 9.96 16.12
C MET A 45 7.18 9.77 15.41
N GLY A 46 7.14 8.90 14.40
CA GLY A 46 5.93 8.63 13.62
C GLY A 46 4.86 7.93 14.45
N GLY A 47 3.62 8.45 14.40
CA GLY A 47 2.47 7.84 15.07
C GLY A 47 2.55 7.74 16.59
N PHE A 48 3.48 8.47 17.24
CA PHE A 48 3.66 8.46 18.68
C PHE A 48 3.28 9.83 19.29
N ASN A 49 2.50 9.81 20.35
CA ASN A 49 1.97 11.00 21.04
C ASN A 49 2.05 10.89 22.58
N GLY A 50 2.84 9.98 23.10
CA GLY A 50 3.08 9.84 24.55
C GLY A 50 3.99 10.95 25.07
N ILE A 51 3.39 11.97 25.69
CA ILE A 51 4.15 13.13 26.19
C ILE A 51 4.99 12.73 27.39
N ASP A 52 4.43 11.96 28.32
CA ASP A 52 5.11 11.58 29.55
C ASP A 52 6.34 10.71 29.24
N GLU A 53 6.21 9.74 28.34
CA GLU A 53 7.31 8.90 27.90
C GLU A 53 8.39 9.66 27.13
N MET A 54 8.01 10.75 26.42
CA MET A 54 8.98 11.63 25.78
C MET A 54 9.74 12.49 26.80
N VAL A 55 9.08 12.92 27.89
CA VAL A 55 9.74 13.63 29.00
C VAL A 55 10.71 12.70 29.71
N GLU A 56 10.31 11.46 30.03
CA GLU A 56 11.20 10.45 30.60
C GLU A 56 12.40 10.15 29.66
N GLY A 57 12.16 10.05 28.37
CA GLY A 57 13.24 9.89 27.37
C GLY A 57 14.18 11.08 27.28
N TRP A 58 13.68 12.30 27.51
CA TRP A 58 14.51 13.49 27.67
C TRP A 58 15.39 13.41 28.93
N GLU A 59 14.83 12.95 30.05
CA GLU A 59 15.56 12.78 31.31
C GLU A 59 16.70 11.79 31.15
N LEU A 60 16.47 10.66 30.47
CA LEU A 60 17.51 9.69 30.11
C LEU A 60 18.60 10.32 29.24
N LEU A 61 18.21 11.05 28.21
CA LEU A 61 19.15 11.74 27.32
C LEU A 61 20.05 12.74 28.08
N VAL A 62 19.49 13.43 29.07
CA VAL A 62 20.26 14.34 29.96
C VAL A 62 21.18 13.57 30.90
N GLU A 63 20.74 12.42 31.41
CA GLU A 63 21.56 11.56 32.27
C GLU A 63 22.79 11.04 31.53
N ASP A 64 22.61 10.57 30.29
CA ASP A 64 23.66 9.94 29.49
C ASP A 64 24.61 10.94 28.83
N HIS A 65 24.14 12.12 28.39
CA HIS A 65 24.92 13.09 27.62
C HIS A 65 25.20 14.41 28.36
N GLY A 66 24.47 14.69 29.42
CA GLY A 66 24.43 16.03 30.04
C GLY A 66 23.46 16.98 29.32
N GLU A 67 23.01 18.01 30.06
CA GLU A 67 21.95 18.93 29.60
C GLU A 67 22.32 19.69 28.32
N GLU A 68 23.57 20.09 28.16
CA GLU A 68 24.03 20.89 27.02
C GLU A 68 23.97 20.08 25.72
N GLU A 69 24.49 18.87 25.73
CA GLU A 69 24.50 17.97 24.55
C GLU A 69 23.08 17.47 24.21
N ALA A 70 22.33 17.07 25.24
CA ALA A 70 20.93 16.68 25.07
C ALA A 70 20.10 17.78 24.43
N LEU A 71 20.28 19.03 24.87
CA LEU A 71 19.58 20.19 24.30
C LEU A 71 19.99 20.44 22.85
N GLU A 72 21.25 20.23 22.48
CA GLU A 72 21.70 20.40 21.08
C GLU A 72 21.12 19.31 20.17
N LEU A 73 21.01 18.06 20.63
CA LEU A 73 20.32 16.98 19.91
C LEU A 73 18.85 17.34 19.66
N MET A 74 18.14 17.81 20.69
CA MET A 74 16.75 18.23 20.55
C MET A 74 16.59 19.46 19.64
N ARG A 75 17.49 20.44 19.71
CA ARG A 75 17.49 21.60 18.79
C ARG A 75 17.68 21.16 17.35
N THR A 76 18.56 20.19 17.10
CA THR A 76 18.77 19.63 15.76
C THR A 76 17.50 18.96 15.24
N CYS A 77 16.80 18.20 16.07
CA CYS A 77 15.51 17.60 15.71
C CYS A 77 14.47 18.69 15.39
N ALA A 78 14.30 19.67 16.24
CA ALA A 78 13.36 20.77 16.05
C ALA A 78 13.68 21.60 14.80
N TYR A 79 14.96 21.93 14.59
CA TYR A 79 15.41 22.67 13.40
C TYR A 79 15.05 21.92 12.11
N LYS A 80 15.32 20.61 12.03
CA LYS A 80 15.02 19.82 10.85
C LYS A 80 13.52 19.77 10.55
N ASN A 81 12.67 19.67 11.56
CA ASN A 81 11.22 19.73 11.40
C ASN A 81 10.75 21.10 10.87
N VAL A 82 11.23 22.17 11.48
CA VAL A 82 10.82 23.54 11.14
C VAL A 82 11.32 23.93 9.74
N ILE A 83 12.58 23.67 9.41
CA ILE A 83 13.17 24.09 8.14
C ILE A 83 12.49 23.41 6.93
N ALA A 84 11.98 22.17 7.07
CA ALA A 84 11.22 21.52 6.03
C ALA A 84 9.94 22.30 5.71
N SER A 85 9.19 22.70 6.73
CA SER A 85 7.97 23.49 6.58
C SER A 85 8.26 24.91 6.03
N MET A 86 9.37 25.52 6.44
CA MET A 86 9.80 26.82 5.92
C MET A 86 10.18 26.75 4.43
N ARG A 87 10.93 25.73 4.03
CA ARG A 87 11.30 25.52 2.62
C ARG A 87 10.09 25.27 1.70
N LEU A 88 9.04 24.71 2.24
CA LEU A 88 7.75 24.55 1.54
C LEU A 88 6.90 25.82 1.53
N GLY A 89 7.34 26.89 2.20
CA GLY A 89 6.60 28.16 2.27
C GLY A 89 5.37 28.12 3.16
N LEU A 90 5.24 27.10 4.04
CA LEU A 90 4.04 26.94 4.89
C LEU A 90 3.91 28.04 5.97
N PHE A 91 5.00 28.72 6.31
CA PHE A 91 4.96 29.87 7.23
C PHE A 91 4.45 31.13 6.54
N ASP A 92 4.64 31.26 5.22
CA ASP A 92 4.18 32.41 4.45
C ASP A 92 2.74 32.19 3.95
N ASN A 93 2.44 30.97 3.50
CA ASN A 93 1.11 30.60 3.02
C ASN A 93 0.78 29.12 3.37
N PRO A 94 0.12 28.87 4.52
CA PRO A 94 -0.24 27.53 4.96
C PRO A 94 -1.47 26.95 4.24
N TYR A 95 -2.13 27.75 3.40
CA TYR A 95 -3.38 27.34 2.74
C TYR A 95 -3.16 26.93 1.29
N CYS A 96 -3.89 25.91 0.86
CA CYS A 96 -4.00 25.53 -0.53
C CYS A 96 -5.37 25.94 -1.06
N SER A 97 -5.43 26.48 -2.30
CA SER A 97 -6.72 26.64 -2.97
C SER A 97 -7.14 25.33 -3.64
N THR A 98 -8.43 25.01 -3.56
CA THR A 98 -8.99 23.82 -4.21
C THR A 98 -8.76 23.86 -5.71
N GLU A 99 -8.93 25.04 -6.33
CA GLU A 99 -8.72 25.27 -7.75
C GLU A 99 -7.29 24.91 -8.15
N LYS A 100 -6.31 25.40 -7.38
CA LYS A 100 -4.89 25.14 -7.65
C LYS A 100 -4.54 23.66 -7.52
N VAL A 101 -5.11 22.98 -6.52
CA VAL A 101 -4.94 21.54 -6.37
C VAL A 101 -5.51 20.80 -7.58
N MET A 102 -6.71 21.16 -8.04
CA MET A 102 -7.34 20.53 -9.19
C MET A 102 -6.57 20.78 -10.50
N GLU A 103 -5.95 21.95 -10.66
CA GLU A 103 -5.10 22.26 -11.81
C GLU A 103 -3.80 21.46 -11.86
N THR A 104 -3.21 21.17 -10.67
CA THR A 104 -1.88 20.59 -10.57
C THR A 104 -1.87 19.09 -10.30
N ASN A 105 -2.97 18.56 -9.74
CA ASN A 105 -3.09 17.15 -9.42
C ASN A 105 -3.73 16.36 -10.58
N CYS A 106 -3.21 15.16 -10.83
CA CYS A 106 -3.73 14.26 -11.88
C CYS A 106 -3.83 14.90 -13.27
N THR A 107 -2.85 15.73 -13.64
CA THR A 107 -2.80 16.33 -14.98
C THR A 107 -2.77 15.26 -16.09
N ALA A 108 -3.21 15.58 -17.29
CA ALA A 108 -3.15 14.66 -18.43
C ALA A 108 -1.72 14.16 -18.69
N GLU A 109 -0.72 15.02 -18.48
CA GLU A 109 0.69 14.67 -18.61
C GLU A 109 1.13 13.65 -17.54
N SER A 110 0.80 13.89 -16.26
CA SER A 110 1.15 12.97 -15.18
C SER A 110 0.46 11.61 -15.33
N LEU A 111 -0.78 11.58 -15.79
CA LEU A 111 -1.50 10.35 -16.10
C LEU A 111 -0.86 9.59 -17.26
N ALA A 112 -0.51 10.29 -18.34
CA ALA A 112 0.17 9.68 -19.48
C ALA A 112 1.54 9.10 -19.07
N TYR A 113 2.31 9.83 -18.26
CA TYR A 113 3.58 9.35 -17.72
C TYR A 113 3.39 8.11 -16.84
N GLY A 114 2.36 8.10 -15.99
CA GLY A 114 1.99 6.93 -15.16
C GLY A 114 1.67 5.70 -16.01
N ILE A 115 0.88 5.87 -17.07
CA ILE A 115 0.53 4.78 -18.01
C ILE A 115 1.78 4.24 -18.70
N GLU A 116 2.64 5.11 -19.22
CA GLU A 116 3.89 4.69 -19.86
C GLU A 116 4.84 3.97 -18.90
N THR A 117 4.90 4.43 -17.66
CA THR A 117 5.70 3.77 -16.62
C THR A 117 5.16 2.36 -16.31
N GLN A 118 3.84 2.20 -16.19
CA GLN A 118 3.20 0.91 -16.00
C GLN A 118 3.48 -0.04 -17.17
N LYS A 119 3.37 0.43 -18.41
CA LYS A 119 3.71 -0.38 -19.60
C LYS A 119 5.16 -0.86 -19.56
N LYS A 120 6.10 0.01 -19.21
CA LYS A 120 7.54 -0.34 -19.11
C LYS A 120 7.84 -1.29 -17.96
N ALA A 121 7.01 -1.32 -16.92
CA ALA A 121 7.17 -2.23 -15.79
C ALA A 121 6.66 -3.65 -16.06
N MET A 122 5.94 -3.87 -17.17
CA MET A 122 5.48 -5.21 -17.55
C MET A 122 6.64 -6.05 -18.06
N VAL A 123 6.80 -7.24 -17.48
CA VAL A 123 7.85 -8.19 -17.85
C VAL A 123 7.22 -9.45 -18.43
N LEU A 124 7.55 -9.76 -19.68
CA LEU A 124 7.17 -11.01 -20.33
C LEU A 124 8.21 -12.09 -19.96
N LEU A 125 7.85 -12.96 -19.01
CA LEU A 125 8.77 -14.00 -18.52
C LEU A 125 8.97 -15.14 -19.52
N LYS A 126 7.91 -15.49 -20.23
CA LYS A 126 7.93 -16.57 -21.23
C LYS A 126 6.85 -16.32 -22.28
N ASN A 127 7.22 -16.46 -23.53
CA ASN A 127 6.27 -16.59 -24.65
C ASN A 127 6.88 -17.50 -25.71
N ASP A 128 6.27 -18.63 -25.94
CA ASP A 128 6.66 -19.61 -26.96
C ASP A 128 5.89 -19.44 -28.28
N GLY A 129 5.27 -18.26 -28.47
CA GLY A 129 4.44 -17.94 -29.63
C GLY A 129 2.94 -18.12 -29.37
N THR A 130 2.55 -18.52 -28.15
CA THR A 130 1.14 -18.62 -27.74
C THR A 130 0.47 -17.24 -27.71
N ILE A 131 1.17 -16.24 -27.14
CA ILE A 131 0.70 -14.85 -27.12
C ILE A 131 1.14 -14.19 -28.42
N LYS A 132 0.19 -13.84 -29.26
CA LYS A 132 0.39 -13.12 -30.52
C LYS A 132 -0.14 -11.70 -30.41
N ASP A 133 0.41 -10.82 -31.24
CA ASP A 133 -0.19 -9.50 -31.42
C ASP A 133 -1.52 -9.64 -32.17
N ASN A 134 -2.61 -9.40 -31.45
CA ASN A 134 -3.98 -9.50 -31.98
C ASN A 134 -4.60 -8.12 -32.24
N THR A 135 -3.82 -7.06 -32.10
CA THR A 135 -4.33 -5.68 -32.21
C THR A 135 -4.77 -5.29 -33.62
N ALA A 136 -4.20 -5.94 -34.63
CA ALA A 136 -4.52 -5.72 -36.04
C ALA A 136 -5.43 -6.80 -36.66
N SER A 137 -5.88 -7.78 -35.87
CA SER A 137 -6.74 -8.85 -36.37
C SER A 137 -8.19 -8.39 -36.51
N GLU A 138 -8.82 -8.64 -37.66
CA GLU A 138 -10.24 -8.43 -37.86
C GLU A 138 -11.08 -9.50 -37.11
N GLU A 139 -10.51 -10.69 -36.91
CA GLU A 139 -11.12 -11.77 -36.17
C GLU A 139 -10.56 -11.82 -34.74
N LYS A 140 -11.42 -11.56 -33.76
CA LYS A 140 -11.04 -11.57 -32.35
C LYS A 140 -10.98 -13.01 -31.85
N LEU A 141 -9.87 -13.37 -31.22
CA LEU A 141 -9.77 -14.58 -30.43
C LEU A 141 -10.72 -14.55 -29.23
N THR A 142 -11.22 -15.72 -28.84
CA THR A 142 -12.05 -15.88 -27.64
C THR A 142 -11.18 -16.20 -26.44
N VAL A 143 -11.26 -15.38 -25.40
CA VAL A 143 -10.50 -15.57 -24.17
C VAL A 143 -11.43 -15.85 -22.99
N TYR A 144 -11.03 -16.79 -22.14
CA TYR A 144 -11.69 -17.04 -20.87
C TYR A 144 -10.89 -16.42 -19.73
N VAL A 145 -11.56 -15.61 -18.92
CA VAL A 145 -11.00 -14.94 -17.74
C VAL A 145 -11.79 -15.41 -16.52
N PRO A 146 -11.27 -16.33 -15.73
CA PRO A 146 -11.97 -16.80 -14.54
C PRO A 146 -12.12 -15.67 -13.50
N ALA A 147 -13.17 -15.77 -12.69
CA ALA A 147 -13.35 -14.91 -11.54
C ALA A 147 -12.32 -15.24 -10.45
N VAL A 148 -11.86 -14.20 -9.77
CA VAL A 148 -11.04 -14.32 -8.58
C VAL A 148 -11.93 -14.16 -7.36
N PHE A 149 -12.02 -15.19 -6.55
CA PHE A 149 -12.69 -15.18 -5.26
C PHE A 149 -11.71 -14.73 -4.18
N THR A 150 -12.15 -13.79 -3.35
CA THR A 150 -11.43 -13.36 -2.17
C THR A 150 -12.30 -13.64 -0.94
N ALA A 151 -11.80 -14.48 -0.05
CA ALA A 151 -12.51 -14.82 1.18
C ALA A 151 -12.67 -13.59 2.08
N GLY A 152 -13.76 -13.58 2.86
CA GLY A 152 -13.95 -12.55 3.86
C GLY A 152 -12.88 -12.62 4.95
N ALA A 153 -12.47 -11.47 5.45
CA ALA A 153 -11.41 -11.38 6.46
C ALA A 153 -11.64 -10.20 7.41
N THR A 154 -11.23 -10.39 8.67
CA THR A 154 -11.19 -9.31 9.65
C THR A 154 -9.84 -8.60 9.58
N ASN A 155 -9.86 -7.30 9.41
CA ASN A 155 -8.66 -6.49 9.47
C ASN A 155 -8.13 -6.48 10.91
N SER A 156 -6.89 -6.94 11.12
CA SER A 156 -6.28 -7.09 12.44
C SER A 156 -6.06 -5.76 13.18
N TRP A 157 -5.99 -4.65 12.48
CA TRP A 157 -5.77 -3.31 13.05
C TRP A 157 -7.08 -2.64 13.47
N SER A 158 -8.07 -2.69 12.58
CA SER A 158 -9.34 -1.98 12.82
C SER A 158 -10.43 -2.86 13.44
N GLY A 159 -10.24 -4.19 13.47
CA GLY A 159 -11.27 -5.15 13.84
C GLY A 159 -12.43 -5.23 12.84
N LYS A 160 -12.38 -4.45 11.75
CA LYS A 160 -13.45 -4.40 10.77
C LYS A 160 -13.44 -5.64 9.88
N TYR A 161 -14.56 -6.30 9.76
CA TYR A 161 -14.76 -7.37 8.81
C TYR A 161 -14.99 -6.81 7.38
N THR A 162 -14.35 -7.42 6.41
CA THR A 162 -14.58 -7.18 4.99
C THR A 162 -15.16 -8.47 4.41
N PRO A 163 -16.40 -8.44 3.87
CA PRO A 163 -17.04 -9.64 3.33
C PRO A 163 -16.30 -10.23 2.14
N ALA A 164 -16.52 -11.53 1.90
CA ALA A 164 -16.04 -12.21 0.71
C ALA A 164 -16.56 -11.55 -0.56
N SER A 165 -15.77 -11.57 -1.60
CA SER A 165 -16.09 -10.97 -2.89
C SER A 165 -15.56 -11.81 -4.05
N ALA A 166 -16.19 -11.68 -5.21
CA ALA A 166 -15.66 -12.23 -6.45
C ALA A 166 -15.79 -11.20 -7.57
N LYS A 167 -14.85 -11.21 -8.47
CA LYS A 167 -14.87 -10.38 -9.68
C LYS A 167 -13.95 -11.00 -10.72
N PRO A 168 -14.15 -10.71 -12.02
CA PRO A 168 -13.15 -11.04 -13.03
C PRO A 168 -11.77 -10.51 -12.60
N GLY A 169 -10.74 -11.31 -12.76
CA GLY A 169 -9.40 -10.99 -12.26
C GLY A 169 -8.72 -9.81 -12.94
N MET A 170 -9.32 -9.30 -14.01
CA MET A 170 -8.88 -8.11 -14.74
C MET A 170 -10.04 -7.36 -15.38
N SER A 171 -9.78 -6.17 -15.92
CA SER A 171 -10.80 -5.36 -16.58
C SER A 171 -11.28 -6.01 -17.88
N LEU A 172 -12.51 -6.53 -17.89
CA LEU A 172 -13.11 -7.08 -19.09
C LEU A 172 -13.21 -6.03 -20.21
N ALA A 173 -13.62 -4.80 -19.88
CA ALA A 173 -13.74 -3.72 -20.85
C ALA A 173 -12.43 -3.37 -21.57
N ALA A 174 -11.27 -3.63 -20.94
CA ALA A 174 -9.99 -3.46 -21.60
C ALA A 174 -9.70 -4.59 -22.58
N LEU A 175 -10.09 -5.83 -22.25
CA LEU A 175 -9.91 -7.01 -23.09
C LEU A 175 -10.88 -7.04 -24.27
N GLU A 176 -12.13 -6.65 -24.07
CA GLU A 176 -13.19 -6.64 -25.08
C GLU A 176 -12.88 -5.79 -26.30
N LYS A 177 -11.93 -4.85 -26.16
CA LYS A 177 -11.41 -4.10 -27.31
C LYS A 177 -10.72 -4.99 -28.33
N TYR A 178 -10.08 -6.07 -27.88
CA TYR A 178 -9.22 -6.93 -28.69
C TYR A 178 -9.67 -8.38 -28.76
N TYR A 179 -10.52 -8.85 -27.83
CA TYR A 179 -10.93 -10.24 -27.64
C TYR A 179 -12.45 -10.35 -27.48
N ASN A 180 -12.98 -11.52 -27.82
CA ASN A 180 -14.28 -11.97 -27.31
C ASN A 180 -14.04 -12.54 -25.92
N VAL A 181 -14.72 -12.03 -24.90
CA VAL A 181 -14.42 -12.38 -23.50
C VAL A 181 -15.53 -13.25 -22.92
N ILE A 182 -15.14 -14.37 -22.32
CA ILE A 182 -15.98 -15.25 -21.51
C ILE A 182 -15.46 -15.20 -20.08
N THR A 183 -16.35 -15.17 -19.10
CA THR A 183 -16.01 -15.18 -17.68
C THR A 183 -17.02 -15.99 -16.88
N ASP A 184 -16.70 -16.30 -15.62
CA ASP A 184 -17.61 -16.98 -14.71
C ASP A 184 -18.86 -16.14 -14.41
N THR A 185 -19.96 -16.82 -14.12
CA THR A 185 -21.16 -16.19 -13.56
C THR A 185 -21.06 -16.16 -12.05
N ILE A 186 -21.19 -14.94 -11.47
CA ILE A 186 -21.23 -14.76 -10.03
C ILE A 186 -22.69 -14.67 -9.59
N GLY A 187 -23.12 -15.68 -8.84
CA GLY A 187 -24.48 -15.79 -8.32
C GLY A 187 -24.76 -14.90 -7.12
N ALA A 188 -25.96 -15.02 -6.57
CA ALA A 188 -26.31 -14.36 -5.32
C ALA A 188 -25.60 -15.04 -4.14
N PRO A 189 -25.22 -14.28 -3.09
CA PRO A 189 -24.58 -14.84 -1.90
C PRO A 189 -25.45 -15.88 -1.20
N THR A 190 -24.91 -17.05 -0.90
CA THR A 190 -25.59 -18.13 -0.15
C THR A 190 -25.05 -18.34 1.26
N GLY A 191 -23.92 -17.72 1.61
CA GLY A 191 -23.32 -17.76 2.94
C GLY A 191 -23.80 -16.62 3.85
N THR A 192 -23.25 -16.61 5.06
CA THR A 192 -23.52 -15.59 6.07
C THR A 192 -22.21 -15.13 6.69
N ALA A 193 -21.95 -13.84 6.68
CA ALA A 193 -20.83 -13.19 7.32
C ALA A 193 -20.97 -13.18 8.87
N PRO A 194 -19.89 -12.94 9.63
CA PRO A 194 -19.95 -12.87 11.10
C PRO A 194 -20.93 -11.82 11.67
N ASP A 195 -21.23 -10.78 10.91
CA ASP A 195 -22.22 -9.75 11.28
C ASP A 195 -23.66 -10.10 10.91
N GLY A 196 -23.90 -11.30 10.36
CA GLY A 196 -25.21 -11.80 9.95
C GLY A 196 -25.67 -11.36 8.55
N THR A 197 -24.85 -10.60 7.82
CA THR A 197 -25.17 -10.20 6.44
C THR A 197 -24.92 -11.35 5.46
N ALA A 198 -25.58 -11.32 4.29
CA ALA A 198 -25.35 -12.31 3.23
C ALA A 198 -23.90 -12.19 2.71
N GLU A 199 -23.24 -13.35 2.55
CA GLU A 199 -21.86 -13.42 2.13
C GLU A 199 -21.67 -14.39 0.96
N LEU A 200 -20.89 -13.99 -0.02
CA LEU A 200 -20.56 -14.80 -1.18
C LEU A 200 -19.72 -16.03 -0.77
N GLN A 201 -20.05 -17.17 -1.34
CA GLN A 201 -19.30 -18.41 -1.20
C GLN A 201 -18.63 -18.77 -2.54
N LEU A 202 -17.57 -19.56 -2.49
CA LEU A 202 -16.93 -20.06 -3.71
C LEU A 202 -17.91 -20.87 -4.59
N SER A 203 -18.87 -21.58 -3.98
CA SER A 203 -19.94 -22.32 -4.66
C SER A 203 -20.94 -21.43 -5.41
N ASP A 204 -20.97 -20.13 -5.15
CA ASP A 204 -21.85 -19.18 -5.85
C ASP A 204 -21.25 -18.73 -7.20
N ILE A 205 -20.05 -19.19 -7.52
CA ILE A 205 -19.36 -18.91 -8.77
C ILE A 205 -19.50 -20.13 -9.67
N THR A 206 -20.07 -19.91 -10.85
CA THR A 206 -20.31 -20.99 -11.84
C THR A 206 -19.46 -20.75 -13.08
N ALA A 207 -18.64 -21.73 -13.42
CA ALA A 207 -17.87 -21.72 -14.65
C ALA A 207 -18.78 -21.75 -15.90
N PRO A 208 -18.32 -21.22 -17.05
CA PRO A 208 -19.03 -21.36 -18.31
C PRO A 208 -19.29 -22.83 -18.67
N SER A 209 -20.31 -23.07 -19.48
CA SER A 209 -20.63 -24.39 -19.96
C SER A 209 -19.49 -25.04 -20.79
N ALA A 210 -19.45 -26.35 -20.86
CA ALA A 210 -18.47 -27.06 -21.69
C ALA A 210 -18.53 -26.65 -23.17
N GLU A 211 -19.72 -26.28 -23.67
CA GLU A 211 -19.89 -25.77 -25.04
C GLU A 211 -19.27 -24.37 -25.23
N GLU A 212 -19.38 -23.52 -24.25
CA GLU A 212 -18.74 -22.19 -24.28
C GLU A 212 -17.22 -22.31 -24.15
N LEU A 213 -16.75 -23.14 -23.22
CA LEU A 213 -15.31 -23.40 -23.05
C LEU A 213 -14.65 -24.02 -24.26
N ALA A 214 -15.40 -24.84 -25.06
CA ALA A 214 -14.89 -25.40 -26.29
C ALA A 214 -14.57 -24.35 -27.38
N LYS A 215 -15.07 -23.14 -27.26
CA LYS A 215 -14.82 -22.01 -28.18
C LYS A 215 -13.63 -21.11 -27.75
N VAL A 216 -13.01 -21.45 -26.62
CA VAL A 216 -11.93 -20.63 -26.03
C VAL A 216 -10.60 -20.93 -26.71
N ASP A 217 -9.95 -19.89 -27.23
CA ASP A 217 -8.62 -19.97 -27.81
C ASP A 217 -7.51 -19.80 -26.76
N LEU A 218 -7.78 -19.01 -25.72
CA LEU A 218 -6.81 -18.67 -24.70
C LEU A 218 -7.46 -18.48 -23.34
N VAL A 219 -6.82 -18.96 -22.28
CA VAL A 219 -7.22 -18.72 -20.89
C VAL A 219 -6.27 -17.72 -20.25
N ILE A 220 -6.80 -16.64 -19.66
CA ILE A 220 -6.01 -15.64 -18.94
C ILE A 220 -6.31 -15.79 -17.44
N VAL A 221 -5.37 -16.35 -16.69
CA VAL A 221 -5.50 -16.57 -15.25
C VAL A 221 -4.70 -15.52 -14.50
N PRO A 222 -5.35 -14.52 -13.91
CA PRO A 222 -4.67 -13.57 -13.04
C PRO A 222 -4.21 -14.27 -11.76
N MET A 223 -2.96 -14.07 -11.39
CA MET A 223 -2.40 -14.62 -10.16
C MET A 223 -1.75 -13.49 -9.36
N THR A 224 -1.99 -13.47 -8.06
CA THR A 224 -1.24 -12.64 -7.12
C THR A 224 -0.23 -13.50 -6.38
N GLY A 225 0.95 -12.95 -6.12
CA GLY A 225 1.91 -13.63 -5.26
C GLY A 225 1.28 -13.94 -3.90
N PRO A 226 1.67 -15.04 -3.24
CA PRO A 226 1.19 -15.33 -1.90
C PRO A 226 1.65 -14.19 -0.98
N TYR A 227 0.70 -13.38 -0.53
CA TYR A 227 0.93 -12.45 0.56
C TYR A 227 0.81 -13.25 1.87
N THR A 228 1.93 -13.74 2.35
CA THR A 228 2.01 -14.14 3.74
C THR A 228 2.19 -12.86 4.53
N ALA A 229 1.17 -12.46 5.30
CA ALA A 229 1.39 -11.51 6.36
C ALA A 229 2.53 -12.08 7.21
N SER A 230 3.74 -11.54 7.03
CA SER A 230 4.85 -11.91 7.86
C SER A 230 4.54 -11.38 9.26
N THR A 231 4.14 -12.29 10.13
CA THR A 231 4.30 -12.08 11.56
C THR A 231 5.80 -12.18 11.80
N VAL A 232 6.50 -11.07 11.68
CA VAL A 232 7.86 -10.92 12.21
C VAL A 232 7.75 -10.44 13.63
#